data_1472a5dafc1f3aae281df91233af6366
#
_entry.id   1472a5dafc1f3aae281df91233af6366
#
_cell.length_a   1.000
_cell.length_b   1.000
_cell.length_c   1.000
_cell.angle_alpha   90.00
_cell.angle_beta   90.00
_cell.angle_gamma   90.00
#
_symmetry.space_group_name_H-M   'P 1'
#
loop_
_entity.id
_entity.type
_entity.pdbx_description
1 polymer ?
#
loop_
_entity_poly.entity_id
_entity_poly.type
_entity_poly.pdbx_seq_one_letter_code
_entity_poly.pdbx_strand_id
1 'polypeptide(L)'
;MNYRYDSLDRPVIKYYNNDNPNNAGYHTVYNANGLVGLHKDVVNTQRTRYTYDLAQRLVRVRRNVGGLEDNGAFLAELAYTYENNTNRLSAYTLELLLGSGTSKVKTSFTYGNKNGSQMTDAVYEVRQNGGLHKTYTYDGLGRKTQTMMSMGGANKPIRYTYVGVKDNRTTTMLESLDNFGEKLSYTYDDNGNIETIRKNGVLQETYHYDVLNQLVRADSAAQNKSFVYTYDAGGNILSVKEYAYTTGALGTAVKTTAYGYTDGTWKDLLTSYAGQTITYDGIGNPLSYRDGLSMTWRNGRELASLTKNGVTASYLYDESGLRTKKTVGGVVTNYHVIDGRLYGEYTGSHRLLYMFDEAGTRYSFLYNGSTYYYVFNGQGDVIGITDGYGNMLARYTYDAWGKPLTITDGAGNDVSGNAGHIANVNPFRYRGYYYDAESGLYYLQSRYYDPQTGRFINADGVGGKVGELGSHNIFAYCENNPIHRFDPIGQAWYDAICRGISTVLDMIFPGSKARAEKMMNSPSPYDCVNYIT
;
A
#
# COMPACT_ATOMS: atom_id res chain seq x y z
N MET A 1 7.65 13.29 -22.59
CA MET A 1 6.21 13.45 -22.31
C MET A 1 5.78 14.83 -22.70
N ASN A 2 4.69 14.95 -23.45
CA ASN A 2 4.19 16.21 -24.01
C ASN A 2 2.73 16.42 -23.60
N TYR A 3 2.29 17.69 -23.56
CA TYR A 3 0.92 18.05 -23.25
C TYR A 3 0.36 19.03 -24.29
N ARG A 4 -0.95 18.95 -24.54
CA ARG A 4 -1.73 20.02 -25.17
C ARG A 4 -2.72 20.56 -24.15
N TYR A 5 -3.02 21.84 -24.24
CA TYR A 5 -3.87 22.58 -23.32
C TYR A 5 -5.07 23.17 -24.05
N ASP A 6 -6.15 23.40 -23.36
CA ASP A 6 -7.30 24.17 -23.85
C ASP A 6 -7.06 25.69 -23.66
N SER A 7 -8.06 26.50 -24.02
CA SER A 7 -7.99 27.95 -23.89
C SER A 7 -7.99 28.47 -22.43
N LEU A 8 -8.16 27.61 -21.45
CA LEU A 8 -8.10 27.91 -20.01
C LEU A 8 -6.84 27.30 -19.36
N ASP A 9 -5.83 26.97 -20.17
CA ASP A 9 -4.56 26.36 -19.75
C ASP A 9 -4.72 25.02 -19.00
N ARG A 10 -5.81 24.28 -19.24
CA ARG A 10 -6.01 22.95 -18.67
C ARG A 10 -5.48 21.87 -19.61
N PRO A 11 -4.74 20.85 -19.13
CA PRO A 11 -4.22 19.78 -19.97
C PRO A 11 -5.35 18.93 -20.54
N VAL A 12 -5.47 18.87 -21.86
CA VAL A 12 -6.49 18.08 -22.57
C VAL A 12 -5.94 16.86 -23.26
N ILE A 13 -4.65 16.82 -23.60
CA ILE A 13 -3.98 15.65 -24.16
C ILE A 13 -2.60 15.49 -23.52
N LYS A 14 -2.30 14.26 -23.08
CA LYS A 14 -0.97 13.81 -22.65
C LYS A 14 -0.50 12.72 -23.61
N TYR A 15 0.71 12.84 -24.19
CA TYR A 15 1.26 11.88 -25.13
C TYR A 15 2.79 11.78 -25.02
N TYR A 16 3.37 10.73 -25.61
CA TYR A 16 4.81 10.50 -25.61
C TYR A 16 5.44 10.82 -26.97
N ASN A 17 6.74 11.09 -27.00
CA ASN A 17 7.47 11.82 -28.07
C ASN A 17 7.21 11.40 -29.51
N ASN A 18 6.92 10.15 -29.81
CA ASN A 18 6.73 9.66 -31.17
C ASN A 18 5.27 9.33 -31.50
N ASP A 19 4.35 9.62 -30.57
CA ASP A 19 2.96 9.32 -30.77
C ASP A 19 2.25 10.45 -31.53
N ASN A 20 1.33 10.08 -32.42
CA ASN A 20 0.41 11.03 -33.00
C ASN A 20 -0.60 11.47 -31.92
N PRO A 21 -0.60 12.74 -31.48
CA PRO A 21 -1.44 13.20 -30.39
C PRO A 21 -2.94 13.04 -30.63
N ASN A 22 -3.37 12.83 -31.88
CA ASN A 22 -4.79 12.62 -32.20
C ASN A 22 -5.22 11.16 -32.05
N ASN A 23 -4.29 10.20 -32.17
CA ASN A 23 -4.58 8.76 -32.20
C ASN A 23 -3.89 7.98 -31.08
N ALA A 24 -3.14 8.64 -30.21
CA ALA A 24 -2.40 8.00 -29.12
C ALA A 24 -2.45 8.86 -27.85
N GLY A 25 -2.10 8.25 -26.72
CA GLY A 25 -2.01 8.94 -25.45
C GLY A 25 -3.34 8.98 -24.67
N TYR A 26 -3.49 10.03 -23.89
CA TYR A 26 -4.59 10.18 -22.95
C TYR A 26 -5.30 11.51 -23.18
N HIS A 27 -6.63 11.49 -23.27
CA HIS A 27 -7.43 12.66 -23.56
C HIS A 27 -8.39 12.96 -22.42
N THR A 28 -8.38 14.20 -21.95
CA THR A 28 -9.26 14.68 -20.87
C THR A 28 -10.27 15.68 -21.43
N VAL A 29 -11.56 15.49 -21.11
CA VAL A 29 -12.65 16.42 -21.44
C VAL A 29 -13.23 16.94 -20.14
N TYR A 30 -13.26 18.26 -20.01
CA TYR A 30 -13.83 18.95 -18.86
C TYR A 30 -15.31 19.29 -19.11
N ASN A 31 -16.12 19.23 -18.05
CA ASN A 31 -17.49 19.70 -18.08
C ASN A 31 -17.56 21.24 -17.96
N ALA A 32 -18.75 21.81 -18.03
CA ALA A 32 -18.96 23.26 -17.95
C ALA A 32 -18.45 23.89 -16.62
N ASN A 33 -18.39 23.09 -15.55
CA ASN A 33 -17.90 23.55 -14.23
C ASN A 33 -16.38 23.38 -14.06
N GLY A 34 -15.66 22.97 -15.11
CA GLY A 34 -14.22 22.78 -15.07
C GLY A 34 -13.75 21.45 -14.45
N LEU A 35 -14.68 20.59 -14.07
CA LEU A 35 -14.36 19.24 -13.55
C LEU A 35 -14.15 18.25 -14.70
N VAL A 36 -13.33 17.21 -14.49
CA VAL A 36 -13.13 16.16 -15.49
C VAL A 36 -14.43 15.39 -15.69
N GLY A 37 -15.00 15.46 -16.88
CA GLY A 37 -16.23 14.73 -17.24
C GLY A 37 -15.96 13.41 -17.94
N LEU A 38 -14.89 13.36 -18.75
CA LEU A 38 -14.51 12.17 -19.51
C LEU A 38 -12.98 12.10 -19.61
N HIS A 39 -12.48 10.90 -19.43
CA HIS A 39 -11.09 10.56 -19.68
C HIS A 39 -11.01 9.40 -20.67
N LYS A 40 -10.18 9.53 -21.72
CA LYS A 40 -9.97 8.50 -22.75
C LYS A 40 -8.52 8.04 -22.67
N ASP A 41 -8.34 6.78 -22.37
CA ASP A 41 -7.07 6.08 -22.39
C ASP A 41 -6.97 5.29 -23.70
N VAL A 42 -6.32 5.87 -24.70
CA VAL A 42 -6.16 5.24 -26.01
C VAL A 42 -5.20 4.07 -25.93
N VAL A 43 -4.20 4.13 -25.03
CA VAL A 43 -3.19 3.08 -24.83
C VAL A 43 -3.83 1.78 -24.36
N ASN A 44 -4.73 1.86 -23.38
CA ASN A 44 -5.46 0.70 -22.84
C ASN A 44 -6.82 0.48 -23.53
N THR A 45 -7.17 1.30 -24.51
CA THR A 45 -8.48 1.25 -25.22
C THR A 45 -9.64 1.33 -24.25
N GLN A 46 -9.60 2.31 -23.34
CA GLN A 46 -10.59 2.52 -22.27
C GLN A 46 -11.09 3.96 -22.22
N ARG A 47 -12.28 4.14 -21.70
CA ARG A 47 -12.87 5.46 -21.38
C ARG A 47 -13.44 5.42 -19.99
N THR A 48 -13.20 6.49 -19.24
CA THR A 48 -13.72 6.70 -17.90
C THR A 48 -14.58 7.97 -17.88
N ARG A 49 -15.85 7.83 -17.54
CA ARG A 49 -16.78 8.94 -17.39
C ARG A 49 -16.98 9.24 -15.91
N TYR A 50 -16.92 10.52 -15.57
CA TYR A 50 -17.16 11.05 -14.23
C TYR A 50 -18.48 11.79 -14.20
N THR A 51 -19.30 11.54 -13.20
CA THR A 51 -20.60 12.22 -13.00
C THR A 51 -20.62 12.85 -11.62
N TYR A 52 -21.10 14.07 -11.55
CA TYR A 52 -21.17 14.87 -10.33
C TYR A 52 -22.62 15.24 -10.02
N ASP A 53 -22.94 15.45 -8.75
CA ASP A 53 -24.22 16.01 -8.32
C ASP A 53 -24.20 17.55 -8.41
N LEU A 54 -25.33 18.18 -8.01
CA LEU A 54 -25.47 19.64 -8.03
C LEU A 54 -24.50 20.35 -7.07
N ALA A 55 -24.01 19.67 -6.02
CA ALA A 55 -23.00 20.17 -5.11
C ALA A 55 -21.54 19.90 -5.61
N GLN A 56 -21.39 19.47 -6.86
CA GLN A 56 -20.12 19.12 -7.51
C GLN A 56 -19.37 17.97 -6.81
N ARG A 57 -20.06 17.10 -6.05
CA ARG A 57 -19.49 15.89 -5.47
C ARG A 57 -19.50 14.79 -6.52
N LEU A 58 -18.43 14.01 -6.61
CA LEU A 58 -18.34 12.86 -7.51
C LEU A 58 -19.34 11.78 -7.06
N VAL A 59 -20.31 11.46 -7.90
CA VAL A 59 -21.34 10.43 -7.59
C VAL A 59 -21.16 9.16 -8.42
N ARG A 60 -20.39 9.20 -9.51
CA ARG A 60 -20.17 8.01 -10.33
C ARG A 60 -18.89 8.12 -11.15
N VAL A 61 -18.13 7.03 -11.17
CA VAL A 61 -17.03 6.76 -12.11
C VAL A 61 -17.39 5.51 -12.88
N ARG A 62 -17.53 5.61 -14.20
CA ARG A 62 -17.85 4.47 -15.05
C ARG A 62 -16.79 4.28 -16.13
N ARG A 63 -16.27 3.06 -16.24
CA ARG A 63 -15.27 2.67 -17.23
C ARG A 63 -15.86 1.68 -18.24
N ASN A 64 -15.57 1.91 -19.51
CA ASN A 64 -15.98 1.07 -20.63
C ASN A 64 -14.77 0.78 -21.54
N VAL A 65 -14.83 -0.35 -22.27
CA VAL A 65 -13.92 -0.62 -23.39
C VAL A 65 -14.26 0.34 -24.53
N GLY A 66 -13.27 0.71 -25.33
CA GLY A 66 -13.50 1.31 -26.63
C GLY A 66 -13.03 2.75 -26.77
N GLY A 67 -12.96 3.16 -28.03
CA GLY A 67 -12.44 4.45 -28.49
C GLY A 67 -13.33 5.65 -28.21
N LEU A 68 -13.61 6.44 -29.27
CA LEU A 68 -14.22 7.76 -29.15
C LEU A 68 -15.73 7.74 -28.87
N GLU A 69 -16.45 6.62 -29.03
CA GLU A 69 -17.91 6.54 -28.92
C GLU A 69 -18.41 5.88 -27.64
N ASP A 70 -19.65 6.24 -27.22
CA ASP A 70 -20.22 5.86 -25.92
C ASP A 70 -20.66 4.38 -25.80
N ASN A 71 -20.47 3.56 -26.82
CA ASN A 71 -21.06 2.23 -27.00
C ASN A 71 -20.16 1.07 -26.55
N GLY A 72 -19.04 1.34 -25.89
CA GLY A 72 -18.10 0.30 -25.46
C GLY A 72 -18.67 -0.61 -24.37
N ALA A 73 -18.22 -1.88 -24.36
CA ALA A 73 -18.58 -2.84 -23.34
C ALA A 73 -18.22 -2.34 -21.94
N PHE A 74 -19.06 -2.65 -20.97
CA PHE A 74 -18.86 -2.31 -19.55
C PHE A 74 -17.60 -2.98 -19.00
N LEU A 75 -16.82 -2.25 -18.18
CA LEU A 75 -15.68 -2.77 -17.46
C LEU A 75 -15.81 -2.61 -15.94
N ALA A 76 -16.14 -1.40 -15.49
CA ALA A 76 -16.21 -1.08 -14.08
C ALA A 76 -17.10 0.12 -13.80
N GLU A 77 -17.75 0.12 -12.65
CA GLU A 77 -18.47 1.28 -12.11
C GLU A 77 -18.24 1.40 -10.61
N LEU A 78 -17.96 2.61 -10.16
CA LEU A 78 -17.96 2.99 -8.75
C LEU A 78 -18.94 4.14 -8.57
N ALA A 79 -20.02 3.89 -7.80
CA ALA A 79 -21.05 4.88 -7.51
C ALA A 79 -21.03 5.22 -6.03
N TYR A 80 -21.10 6.52 -5.73
CA TYR A 80 -21.07 7.06 -4.37
C TYR A 80 -22.44 7.60 -3.97
N THR A 81 -22.79 7.41 -2.71
CA THR A 81 -23.98 7.98 -2.08
C THR A 81 -23.54 8.76 -0.85
N TYR A 82 -24.02 9.99 -0.72
CA TYR A 82 -23.71 10.87 0.40
C TYR A 82 -24.92 11.00 1.32
N GLU A 83 -24.70 11.29 2.59
CA GLU A 83 -25.79 11.68 3.49
C GLU A 83 -26.37 13.02 3.05
N ASN A 84 -27.68 13.17 3.27
CA ASN A 84 -28.39 14.41 2.92
C ASN A 84 -27.75 15.62 3.63
N ASN A 85 -27.52 16.68 2.87
CA ASN A 85 -26.97 17.96 3.34
C ASN A 85 -25.57 17.91 3.98
N THR A 86 -24.82 16.82 3.75
CA THR A 86 -23.43 16.67 4.23
C THR A 86 -22.53 16.21 3.09
N ASN A 87 -21.22 16.28 3.30
CA ASN A 87 -20.24 15.66 2.40
C ASN A 87 -19.82 14.26 2.85
N ARG A 88 -20.50 13.68 3.88
CA ARG A 88 -20.17 12.36 4.39
C ARG A 88 -20.65 11.28 3.44
N LEU A 89 -19.78 10.35 3.11
CA LEU A 89 -20.09 9.21 2.26
C LEU A 89 -20.95 8.20 3.04
N SER A 90 -22.21 8.01 2.65
CA SER A 90 -23.07 7.00 3.27
C SER A 90 -22.91 5.60 2.66
N ALA A 91 -22.51 5.54 1.39
CA ALA A 91 -22.25 4.26 0.73
C ALA A 91 -21.45 4.44 -0.56
N TYR A 92 -20.77 3.38 -0.96
CA TYR A 92 -20.34 3.20 -2.34
C TYR A 92 -20.83 1.86 -2.89
N THR A 93 -21.08 1.81 -4.19
CA THR A 93 -21.37 0.57 -4.92
C THR A 93 -20.30 0.36 -5.96
N LEU A 94 -19.62 -0.77 -5.87
CA LEU A 94 -18.61 -1.21 -6.81
C LEU A 94 -19.19 -2.31 -7.69
N GLU A 95 -19.04 -2.17 -9.01
CA GLU A 95 -19.40 -3.18 -9.99
C GLU A 95 -18.25 -3.38 -10.97
N LEU A 96 -17.72 -4.59 -11.07
CA LEU A 96 -16.58 -4.93 -11.91
C LEU A 96 -16.90 -6.09 -12.84
N LEU A 97 -16.49 -5.97 -14.10
CA LEU A 97 -16.42 -7.10 -15.01
C LEU A 97 -15.12 -7.86 -14.75
N LEU A 98 -15.22 -9.04 -14.16
CA LEU A 98 -14.10 -9.91 -13.84
C LEU A 98 -14.12 -11.14 -14.78
N GLY A 99 -13.38 -11.05 -15.88
CA GLY A 99 -13.43 -12.05 -16.95
C GLY A 99 -14.79 -12.05 -17.67
N SER A 100 -15.53 -13.16 -17.62
CA SER A 100 -16.86 -13.29 -18.25
C SER A 100 -18.03 -12.95 -17.35
N GLY A 101 -17.79 -12.62 -16.06
CA GLY A 101 -18.85 -12.35 -15.08
C GLY A 101 -18.68 -11.00 -14.38
N THR A 102 -19.81 -10.40 -14.03
CA THR A 102 -19.86 -9.15 -13.28
C THR A 102 -20.04 -9.45 -11.79
N SER A 103 -19.26 -8.77 -10.95
CA SER A 103 -19.40 -8.79 -9.50
C SER A 103 -19.81 -7.40 -9.00
N LYS A 104 -20.79 -7.34 -8.11
CA LYS A 104 -21.34 -6.09 -7.56
C LYS A 104 -21.43 -6.16 -6.05
N VAL A 105 -20.87 -5.15 -5.38
CA VAL A 105 -20.90 -5.02 -3.91
C VAL A 105 -21.23 -3.59 -3.55
N LYS A 106 -22.19 -3.42 -2.64
CA LYS A 106 -22.47 -2.14 -1.97
C LYS A 106 -21.91 -2.17 -0.56
N THR A 107 -21.03 -1.23 -0.25
CA THR A 107 -20.56 -0.98 1.11
C THR A 107 -21.22 0.29 1.64
N SER A 108 -21.83 0.23 2.83
CA SER A 108 -22.49 1.36 3.45
C SER A 108 -21.95 1.60 4.87
N PHE A 109 -22.02 2.86 5.29
CA PHE A 109 -21.49 3.38 6.53
C PHE A 109 -22.59 4.01 7.35
N THR A 110 -22.62 3.75 8.67
CA THR A 110 -23.46 4.43 9.63
C THR A 110 -22.57 5.21 10.57
N TYR A 111 -22.82 6.49 10.75
CA TYR A 111 -22.05 7.39 11.59
C TYR A 111 -22.69 7.58 12.96
N GLY A 112 -21.88 8.00 13.93
CA GLY A 112 -22.34 8.28 15.29
C GLY A 112 -22.25 7.08 16.22
N ASN A 113 -23.23 6.94 17.11
CA ASN A 113 -23.36 5.81 18.01
C ASN A 113 -24.52 4.88 17.59
N LYS A 114 -24.64 3.73 18.28
CA LYS A 114 -25.69 2.73 18.05
C LYS A 114 -27.11 3.30 18.04
N ASN A 115 -27.34 4.41 18.73
CA ASN A 115 -28.67 5.01 18.91
C ASN A 115 -28.86 6.24 18.01
N GLY A 116 -27.90 6.58 17.14
CA GLY A 116 -28.00 7.73 16.22
C GLY A 116 -28.07 9.10 16.89
N SER A 117 -27.79 9.17 18.20
CA SER A 117 -27.99 10.38 19.00
C SER A 117 -26.81 11.34 19.05
N GLN A 118 -25.64 10.97 18.47
CA GLN A 118 -24.47 11.84 18.39
C GLN A 118 -24.09 12.07 16.94
N MET A 119 -24.07 13.33 16.53
CA MET A 119 -23.53 13.75 15.23
C MET A 119 -22.00 13.79 15.33
N THR A 120 -21.34 12.68 15.05
CA THR A 120 -19.88 12.60 14.94
C THR A 120 -19.50 12.09 13.55
N ASP A 121 -18.31 12.43 13.08
CA ASP A 121 -17.77 11.89 11.82
C ASP A 121 -17.21 10.46 11.98
N ALA A 122 -17.24 9.91 13.18
CA ALA A 122 -16.81 8.55 13.45
C ALA A 122 -17.83 7.54 12.90
N VAL A 123 -17.35 6.58 12.11
CA VAL A 123 -18.17 5.48 11.61
C VAL A 123 -18.43 4.49 12.74
N TYR A 124 -19.69 4.18 12.99
CA TYR A 124 -20.09 3.17 13.95
C TYR A 124 -20.18 1.78 13.31
N GLU A 125 -20.67 1.69 12.07
CA GLU A 125 -21.01 0.41 11.45
C GLU A 125 -20.66 0.41 9.95
N VAL A 126 -20.14 -0.72 9.46
CA VAL A 126 -19.91 -1.00 8.04
C VAL A 126 -20.72 -2.22 7.62
N ARG A 127 -21.51 -2.09 6.57
CA ARG A 127 -22.32 -3.16 5.97
C ARG A 127 -21.91 -3.43 4.52
N GLN A 128 -22.03 -4.69 4.10
CA GLN A 128 -21.91 -5.07 2.71
C GLN A 128 -23.21 -5.75 2.24
N ASN A 129 -23.77 -5.26 1.12
CA ASN A 129 -25.04 -5.76 0.59
C ASN A 129 -26.15 -5.88 1.67
N GLY A 130 -26.15 -4.96 2.66
CA GLY A 130 -27.07 -4.96 3.79
C GLY A 130 -26.65 -5.84 4.97
N GLY A 131 -25.76 -6.80 4.79
CA GLY A 131 -25.20 -7.62 5.87
C GLY A 131 -24.19 -6.84 6.74
N LEU A 132 -24.27 -7.00 8.05
CA LEU A 132 -23.31 -6.40 8.97
C LEU A 132 -21.93 -7.04 8.80
N HIS A 133 -20.88 -6.24 8.59
CA HIS A 133 -19.49 -6.68 8.47
C HIS A 133 -18.64 -6.28 9.67
N LYS A 134 -18.77 -5.05 10.16
CA LYS A 134 -18.05 -4.60 11.36
C LYS A 134 -18.74 -3.45 12.08
N THR A 135 -18.48 -3.37 13.38
CA THR A 135 -18.81 -2.21 14.21
C THR A 135 -17.58 -1.73 14.95
N TYR A 136 -17.55 -0.44 15.29
CA TYR A 136 -16.44 0.18 15.98
C TYR A 136 -16.87 0.71 17.34
N THR A 137 -15.93 0.69 18.27
CA THR A 137 -16.04 1.36 19.57
C THR A 137 -14.87 2.31 19.71
N TYR A 138 -15.11 3.49 20.25
CA TYR A 138 -14.13 4.54 20.43
C TYR A 138 -14.02 4.94 21.91
N ASP A 139 -12.87 5.46 22.30
CA ASP A 139 -12.69 6.12 23.59
C ASP A 139 -13.15 7.59 23.53
N GLY A 140 -13.02 8.30 24.67
CA GLY A 140 -13.40 9.71 24.79
C GLY A 140 -12.57 10.68 23.92
N LEU A 141 -11.45 10.23 23.34
CA LEU A 141 -10.60 10.98 22.42
C LEU A 141 -10.86 10.62 20.96
N GLY A 142 -11.84 9.78 20.66
CA GLY A 142 -12.17 9.33 19.32
C GLY A 142 -11.25 8.26 18.74
N ARG A 143 -10.35 7.64 19.55
CA ARG A 143 -9.50 6.53 19.10
C ARG A 143 -10.28 5.22 19.12
N LYS A 144 -10.10 4.36 18.11
CA LYS A 144 -10.74 3.02 18.07
C LYS A 144 -10.21 2.16 19.22
N THR A 145 -11.09 1.68 20.08
CA THR A 145 -10.75 0.72 21.14
C THR A 145 -11.12 -0.69 20.76
N GLN A 146 -12.11 -0.86 19.86
CA GLN A 146 -12.49 -2.16 19.35
C GLN A 146 -13.06 -2.06 17.94
N THR A 147 -12.72 -3.06 17.13
CA THR A 147 -13.45 -3.43 15.90
C THR A 147 -14.08 -4.79 16.13
N MET A 148 -15.40 -4.87 16.08
CA MET A 148 -16.10 -6.14 16.13
C MET A 148 -16.38 -6.59 14.70
N MET A 149 -15.77 -7.70 14.28
CA MET A 149 -15.99 -8.31 12.96
C MET A 149 -17.16 -9.29 13.05
N SER A 150 -18.15 -9.16 12.15
CA SER A 150 -19.25 -10.12 12.01
C SER A 150 -18.89 -11.14 10.94
N MET A 151 -18.57 -12.37 11.37
CA MET A 151 -18.08 -13.44 10.50
C MET A 151 -18.94 -14.69 10.67
N GLY A 152 -19.75 -15.04 9.64
CA GLY A 152 -20.54 -16.28 9.63
C GLY A 152 -21.50 -16.45 10.83
N GLY A 153 -22.03 -15.30 11.36
CA GLY A 153 -22.88 -15.29 12.54
C GLY A 153 -22.12 -15.23 13.87
N ALA A 154 -20.78 -15.33 13.86
CA ALA A 154 -19.94 -15.13 15.04
C ALA A 154 -19.37 -13.71 15.05
N ASN A 155 -19.22 -13.16 16.26
CA ASN A 155 -18.57 -11.87 16.48
C ASN A 155 -17.12 -12.08 16.92
N LYS A 156 -16.18 -11.57 16.13
CA LYS A 156 -14.74 -11.68 16.35
C LYS A 156 -14.16 -10.30 16.68
N PRO A 157 -13.75 -10.05 17.95
CA PRO A 157 -13.23 -8.74 18.34
C PRO A 157 -11.76 -8.57 17.94
N ILE A 158 -11.43 -7.37 17.47
CA ILE A 158 -10.07 -6.84 17.40
C ILE A 158 -10.02 -5.71 18.42
N ARG A 159 -9.09 -5.75 19.39
CA ARG A 159 -9.01 -4.77 20.47
C ARG A 159 -7.71 -3.99 20.39
N TYR A 160 -7.80 -2.71 20.69
CA TYR A 160 -6.68 -1.76 20.65
C TYR A 160 -6.49 -1.14 22.03
N THR A 161 -5.25 -1.12 22.53
CA THR A 161 -4.87 -0.32 23.71
C THR A 161 -3.76 0.64 23.31
N TYR A 162 -3.72 1.79 23.94
CA TYR A 162 -2.80 2.87 23.62
C TYR A 162 -1.88 3.18 24.79
N VAL A 163 -0.65 3.56 24.48
CA VAL A 163 0.36 3.92 25.48
C VAL A 163 -0.15 5.10 26.31
N GLY A 164 -0.26 4.89 27.61
CA GLY A 164 -0.50 5.94 28.58
C GLY A 164 0.81 6.63 28.99
N VAL A 165 0.74 7.90 29.32
CA VAL A 165 1.83 8.64 29.96
C VAL A 165 1.42 9.09 31.35
N LYS A 166 2.38 9.47 32.19
CA LYS A 166 2.11 9.99 33.56
C LYS A 166 1.11 11.16 33.51
N ASP A 167 0.38 11.36 34.59
CA ASP A 167 -0.54 12.48 34.77
C ASP A 167 -1.80 12.47 33.89
N ASN A 168 -2.41 11.30 33.67
CA ASN A 168 -3.61 11.10 32.86
C ASN A 168 -3.47 11.55 31.39
N ARG A 169 -2.24 11.70 30.89
CA ARG A 169 -1.99 11.90 29.47
C ARG A 169 -1.98 10.56 28.76
N THR A 170 -2.30 10.58 27.48
CA THR A 170 -2.27 9.41 26.61
C THR A 170 -1.72 9.79 25.23
N THR A 171 -1.32 8.79 24.47
CA THR A 171 -0.76 8.97 23.13
C THR A 171 -1.63 8.31 22.09
N THR A 172 -1.32 8.51 20.83
CA THR A 172 -1.89 7.74 19.71
C THR A 172 -1.10 6.45 19.44
N MET A 173 0.03 6.24 20.13
CA MET A 173 0.87 5.05 19.97
C MET A 173 0.17 3.81 20.51
N LEU A 174 0.17 2.75 19.73
CA LEU A 174 -0.48 1.48 20.04
C LEU A 174 0.35 0.71 21.07
N GLU A 175 -0.19 0.47 22.25
CA GLU A 175 0.42 -0.40 23.25
C GLU A 175 0.20 -1.88 22.91
N SER A 176 -1.03 -2.21 22.47
CA SER A 176 -1.31 -3.57 21.99
C SER A 176 -2.47 -3.64 21.02
N LEU A 177 -2.42 -4.68 20.21
CA LEU A 177 -3.45 -5.12 19.26
C LEU A 177 -3.76 -6.59 19.53
N ASP A 178 -5.00 -6.91 19.86
CA ASP A 178 -5.47 -8.28 20.02
C ASP A 178 -6.35 -8.65 18.83
N ASN A 179 -5.86 -9.53 17.97
CA ASN A 179 -6.57 -10.10 16.84
C ASN A 179 -7.16 -11.46 17.21
N PHE A 180 -8.44 -11.47 17.63
CA PHE A 180 -9.17 -12.72 17.90
C PHE A 180 -8.52 -13.61 18.97
N GLY A 181 -7.80 -13.02 19.94
CA GLY A 181 -7.07 -13.74 20.99
C GLY A 181 -5.58 -13.89 20.75
N GLU A 182 -5.05 -13.45 19.59
CA GLU A 182 -3.61 -13.31 19.38
C GLU A 182 -3.19 -11.85 19.66
N LYS A 183 -2.57 -11.62 20.82
CA LYS A 183 -2.16 -10.28 21.26
C LYS A 183 -0.75 -9.95 20.81
N LEU A 184 -0.59 -8.87 20.06
CA LEU A 184 0.68 -8.21 19.77
C LEU A 184 0.83 -7.01 20.71
N SER A 185 2.00 -6.84 21.34
CA SER A 185 2.30 -5.70 22.20
C SER A 185 3.59 -5.03 21.77
N TYR A 186 3.62 -3.70 21.92
CA TYR A 186 4.69 -2.84 21.42
C TYR A 186 5.28 -2.01 22.56
N THR A 187 6.61 -1.84 22.57
CA THR A 187 7.28 -0.80 23.33
C THR A 187 8.01 0.14 22.38
N TYR A 188 8.33 1.32 22.87
CA TYR A 188 8.89 2.40 22.06
C TYR A 188 10.12 2.99 22.75
N ASP A 189 11.06 3.44 21.96
CA ASP A 189 12.17 4.26 22.44
C ASP A 189 11.72 5.71 22.72
N ASP A 190 12.64 6.54 23.22
CA ASP A 190 12.34 7.95 23.57
C ASP A 190 11.99 8.81 22.35
N ASN A 191 12.33 8.38 21.14
CA ASN A 191 11.99 9.03 19.88
C ASN A 191 10.65 8.54 19.30
N GLY A 192 10.00 7.56 19.95
CA GLY A 192 8.74 6.97 19.51
C GLY A 192 8.88 5.86 18.48
N ASN A 193 10.08 5.39 18.15
CA ASN A 193 10.26 4.23 17.29
C ASN A 193 9.91 2.95 18.05
N ILE A 194 9.34 1.95 17.35
CA ILE A 194 9.07 0.64 17.96
C ILE A 194 10.39 -0.01 18.40
N GLU A 195 10.53 -0.26 19.70
CA GLU A 195 11.69 -0.92 20.28
C GLU A 195 11.51 -2.44 20.38
N THR A 196 10.35 -2.90 20.86
CA THR A 196 10.06 -4.35 20.92
C THR A 196 8.69 -4.69 20.41
N ILE A 197 8.56 -5.92 19.87
CA ILE A 197 7.30 -6.57 19.54
C ILE A 197 7.22 -7.88 20.31
N ARG A 198 6.09 -8.07 21.04
CA ARG A 198 5.78 -9.33 21.73
C ARG A 198 4.51 -9.94 21.17
N LYS A 199 4.48 -11.27 21.05
CA LYS A 199 3.26 -12.02 20.71
C LYS A 199 2.84 -12.85 21.92
N ASN A 200 1.63 -12.62 22.44
CA ASN A 200 1.10 -13.27 23.65
C ASN A 200 2.11 -13.21 24.82
N GLY A 201 2.77 -12.05 25.01
CA GLY A 201 3.79 -11.83 26.05
C GLY A 201 5.19 -12.31 25.69
N VAL A 202 5.38 -13.17 24.69
CA VAL A 202 6.68 -13.69 24.26
C VAL A 202 7.37 -12.70 23.32
N LEU A 203 8.60 -12.30 23.64
CA LEU A 203 9.42 -11.41 22.81
C LEU A 203 9.67 -12.06 21.43
N GLN A 204 9.36 -11.32 20.37
CA GLN A 204 9.57 -11.74 18.99
C GLN A 204 10.72 -10.97 18.35
N GLU A 205 10.69 -9.64 18.51
CA GLU A 205 11.58 -8.72 17.84
C GLU A 205 12.08 -7.65 18.82
N THR A 206 13.37 -7.24 18.68
CA THR A 206 13.94 -6.06 19.31
C THR A 206 14.67 -5.24 18.26
N TYR A 207 14.48 -3.93 18.30
CA TYR A 207 15.04 -3.00 17.31
C TYR A 207 15.85 -1.90 18.00
N HIS A 208 16.93 -1.47 17.35
CA HIS A 208 17.75 -0.35 17.80
C HIS A 208 17.97 0.62 16.63
N TYR A 209 18.01 1.89 16.96
CA TYR A 209 18.09 2.98 15.97
C TYR A 209 19.29 3.89 16.30
N ASP A 210 19.79 4.57 15.29
CA ASP A 210 20.77 5.64 15.47
C ASP A 210 20.09 7.00 15.74
N VAL A 211 20.91 8.03 15.85
CA VAL A 211 20.44 9.41 16.12
C VAL A 211 19.60 10.01 14.98
N LEU A 212 19.64 9.42 13.78
CA LEU A 212 18.80 9.79 12.64
C LEU A 212 17.53 8.92 12.53
N ASN A 213 17.26 8.09 13.56
CA ASN A 213 16.20 7.10 13.59
C ASN A 213 16.32 6.01 12.51
N GLN A 214 17.50 5.75 11.96
CA GLN A 214 17.74 4.64 11.04
C GLN A 214 17.86 3.33 11.83
N LEU A 215 17.31 2.24 11.32
CA LEU A 215 17.38 0.92 11.92
C LEU A 215 18.83 0.39 11.84
N VAL A 216 19.55 0.32 12.96
CA VAL A 216 20.94 -0.18 12.99
C VAL A 216 21.05 -1.62 13.47
N ARG A 217 20.05 -2.14 14.21
CA ARG A 217 20.04 -3.54 14.65
C ARG A 217 18.61 -4.06 14.77
N ALA A 218 18.41 -5.31 14.34
CA ALA A 218 17.18 -6.07 14.54
C ALA A 218 17.51 -7.45 15.09
N ASP A 219 16.95 -7.79 16.26
CA ASP A 219 17.09 -9.10 16.88
C ASP A 219 15.76 -9.84 16.75
N SER A 220 15.74 -10.88 15.90
CA SER A 220 14.54 -11.65 15.57
C SER A 220 14.60 -13.04 16.20
N ALA A 221 13.79 -13.28 17.22
CA ALA A 221 13.65 -14.61 17.82
C ALA A 221 13.04 -15.60 16.83
N ALA A 222 12.10 -15.15 15.99
CA ALA A 222 11.47 -16.00 14.98
C ALA A 222 12.45 -16.52 13.92
N GLN A 223 13.49 -15.75 13.58
CA GLN A 223 14.55 -16.16 12.65
C GLN A 223 15.73 -16.81 13.34
N ASN A 224 15.78 -16.77 14.67
CA ASN A 224 16.94 -17.16 15.49
C ASN A 224 18.22 -16.44 15.05
N LYS A 225 18.09 -15.13 14.71
CA LYS A 225 19.17 -14.28 14.19
C LYS A 225 19.10 -12.86 14.72
N SER A 226 20.26 -12.22 14.77
CA SER A 226 20.42 -10.77 14.94
C SER A 226 21.06 -10.19 13.69
N PHE A 227 20.59 -9.00 13.27
CA PHE A 227 21.06 -8.31 12.08
C PHE A 227 21.62 -6.95 12.46
N VAL A 228 22.74 -6.55 11.87
CA VAL A 228 23.32 -5.22 12.03
C VAL A 228 23.46 -4.56 10.68
N TYR A 229 22.96 -3.34 10.58
CA TYR A 229 22.98 -2.50 9.39
C TYR A 229 23.99 -1.37 9.56
N THR A 230 24.74 -1.07 8.53
CA THR A 230 25.66 0.07 8.51
C THR A 230 25.34 0.96 7.33
N TYR A 231 25.47 2.26 7.52
CA TYR A 231 25.09 3.28 6.54
C TYR A 231 26.27 4.22 6.27
N ASP A 232 26.29 4.85 5.10
CA ASP A 232 27.11 6.03 4.84
C ASP A 232 26.40 7.33 5.29
N ALA A 233 27.06 8.46 5.12
CA ALA A 233 26.51 9.76 5.50
C ALA A 233 25.28 10.19 4.65
N GLY A 234 25.07 9.57 3.48
CA GLY A 234 23.90 9.78 2.61
C GLY A 234 22.74 8.82 2.92
N GLY A 235 22.88 7.96 3.94
CA GLY A 235 21.86 6.96 4.28
C GLY A 235 21.84 5.75 3.34
N ASN A 236 22.91 5.49 2.58
CA ASN A 236 23.01 4.26 1.81
C ASN A 236 23.41 3.10 2.72
N ILE A 237 22.73 1.97 2.62
CA ILE A 237 23.09 0.74 3.34
C ILE A 237 24.44 0.24 2.79
N LEU A 238 25.47 0.17 3.62
CA LEU A 238 26.80 -0.33 3.23
C LEU A 238 26.95 -1.83 3.45
N SER A 239 26.37 -2.33 4.55
CA SER A 239 26.39 -3.77 4.84
C SER A 239 25.24 -4.20 5.73
N VAL A 240 24.86 -5.47 5.59
CA VAL A 240 24.04 -6.21 6.55
C VAL A 240 24.85 -7.38 7.06
N LYS A 241 25.06 -7.43 8.38
CA LYS A 241 25.74 -8.54 9.06
C LYS A 241 24.72 -9.37 9.84
N GLU A 242 24.78 -10.68 9.64
CA GLU A 242 23.95 -11.65 10.36
C GLU A 242 24.76 -12.30 11.49
N TYR A 243 24.12 -12.48 12.64
CA TYR A 243 24.68 -13.11 13.84
C TYR A 243 23.72 -14.17 14.37
N ALA A 244 24.19 -15.06 15.23
CA ALA A 244 23.31 -15.85 16.08
C ALA A 244 22.43 -14.92 16.93
N TYR A 245 21.19 -15.31 17.15
CA TYR A 245 20.23 -14.50 17.92
C TYR A 245 20.73 -14.15 19.31
N THR A 246 20.69 -12.90 19.65
CA THR A 246 20.92 -12.39 21.01
C THR A 246 20.34 -10.97 21.13
N THR A 247 19.78 -10.64 22.27
CA THR A 247 19.43 -9.25 22.65
C THR A 247 20.56 -8.56 23.42
N GLY A 248 21.65 -9.26 23.70
CA GLY A 248 22.86 -8.75 24.38
C GLY A 248 24.02 -8.47 23.42
N ALA A 249 25.23 -8.72 23.90
CA ALA A 249 26.45 -8.56 23.10
C ALA A 249 26.49 -9.52 21.91
N LEU A 250 26.86 -9.01 20.75
CA LEU A 250 27.00 -9.79 19.52
C LEU A 250 28.29 -10.60 19.52
N GLY A 251 28.26 -11.82 19.03
CA GLY A 251 29.41 -12.66 18.78
C GLY A 251 30.08 -12.35 17.45
N THR A 252 30.57 -13.39 16.77
CA THR A 252 31.13 -13.29 15.42
C THR A 252 30.03 -13.31 14.39
N ALA A 253 30.11 -12.44 13.38
CA ALA A 253 29.15 -12.44 12.26
C ALA A 253 29.22 -13.75 11.47
N VAL A 254 28.08 -14.39 11.26
CA VAL A 254 27.98 -15.64 10.50
C VAL A 254 27.90 -15.38 8.99
N LYS A 255 27.46 -14.18 8.60
CA LYS A 255 27.37 -13.74 7.21
C LYS A 255 27.46 -12.22 7.12
N THR A 256 28.06 -11.73 6.05
CA THR A 256 28.08 -10.31 5.69
C THR A 256 27.61 -10.16 4.25
N THR A 257 26.58 -9.34 4.05
CA THR A 257 26.11 -8.91 2.72
C THR A 257 26.60 -7.49 2.48
N ALA A 258 27.45 -7.30 1.47
CA ALA A 258 28.01 -6.00 1.12
C ALA A 258 27.20 -5.32 0.02
N TYR A 259 27.12 -4.00 0.09
CA TYR A 259 26.51 -3.09 -0.88
C TYR A 259 27.58 -2.17 -1.46
N GLY A 260 27.62 -2.00 -2.76
CA GLY A 260 28.62 -1.15 -3.42
C GLY A 260 27.98 0.00 -4.17
N TYR A 261 28.58 1.19 -4.03
CA TYR A 261 28.16 2.46 -4.63
C TYR A 261 29.37 3.08 -5.34
N THR A 262 29.67 2.62 -6.54
CA THR A 262 30.88 2.99 -7.29
C THR A 262 30.64 4.02 -8.39
N ASP A 263 29.38 4.47 -8.60
CA ASP A 263 29.10 5.52 -9.57
C ASP A 263 29.74 6.85 -9.11
N GLY A 264 30.51 7.46 -10.01
CA GLY A 264 31.26 8.69 -9.73
C GLY A 264 30.38 9.93 -9.61
N THR A 265 29.26 9.93 -10.27
CA THR A 265 28.35 11.08 -10.39
C THR A 265 27.16 10.95 -9.47
N TRP A 266 26.57 9.76 -9.39
CA TRP A 266 25.37 9.50 -8.62
C TRP A 266 25.65 8.51 -7.48
N LYS A 267 26.01 9.02 -6.33
CA LYS A 267 26.51 8.26 -5.17
C LYS A 267 25.48 7.31 -4.54
N ASP A 268 24.17 7.51 -4.80
CA ASP A 268 23.11 6.69 -4.24
C ASP A 268 22.74 5.49 -5.14
N LEU A 269 23.37 5.35 -6.31
CA LEU A 269 23.17 4.18 -7.19
C LEU A 269 23.85 2.95 -6.59
N LEU A 270 23.07 1.92 -6.27
CA LEU A 270 23.55 0.62 -5.81
C LEU A 270 24.15 -0.15 -6.99
N THR A 271 25.45 -0.04 -7.19
CA THR A 271 26.16 -0.65 -8.33
C THR A 271 26.52 -2.11 -8.12
N SER A 272 26.51 -2.59 -6.86
CA SER A 272 26.64 -4.02 -6.57
C SER A 272 25.93 -4.42 -5.28
N TYR A 273 25.41 -5.65 -5.25
CA TYR A 273 24.76 -6.27 -4.10
C TYR A 273 25.25 -7.71 -3.94
N ALA A 274 25.81 -8.05 -2.76
CA ALA A 274 26.37 -9.38 -2.49
C ALA A 274 27.35 -9.86 -3.59
N GLY A 275 28.15 -8.94 -4.16
CA GLY A 275 29.10 -9.21 -5.24
C GLY A 275 28.47 -9.27 -6.64
N GLN A 276 27.17 -9.16 -6.79
CA GLN A 276 26.49 -9.11 -8.09
C GLN A 276 26.41 -7.67 -8.61
N THR A 277 26.82 -7.45 -9.84
CA THR A 277 26.80 -6.13 -10.48
C THR A 277 25.38 -5.72 -10.85
N ILE A 278 25.05 -4.44 -10.64
CA ILE A 278 23.81 -3.80 -11.01
C ILE A 278 24.13 -2.68 -12.01
N THR A 279 23.38 -2.59 -13.10
CA THR A 279 23.53 -1.55 -14.11
C THR A 279 22.24 -0.76 -14.29
N TYR A 280 22.37 0.51 -14.68
CA TYR A 280 21.26 1.45 -14.79
C TYR A 280 21.23 2.16 -16.14
N ASP A 281 20.06 2.69 -16.50
CA ASP A 281 19.94 3.70 -17.55
C ASP A 281 20.33 5.10 -17.02
N GLY A 282 20.30 6.11 -17.89
CA GLY A 282 20.72 7.48 -17.57
C GLY A 282 19.83 8.21 -16.54
N ILE A 283 18.68 7.65 -16.14
CA ILE A 283 17.76 8.24 -15.16
C ILE A 283 17.58 7.37 -13.91
N GLY A 284 18.47 6.37 -13.74
CA GLY A 284 18.53 5.55 -12.52
C GLY A 284 17.52 4.41 -12.48
N ASN A 285 17.05 3.91 -13.61
CA ASN A 285 16.29 2.67 -13.66
C ASN A 285 17.25 1.49 -13.89
N PRO A 286 17.15 0.38 -13.11
CA PRO A 286 18.03 -0.76 -13.29
C PRO A 286 17.76 -1.50 -14.61
N LEU A 287 18.84 -1.84 -15.32
CA LEU A 287 18.79 -2.67 -16.52
C LEU A 287 19.13 -4.13 -16.19
N SER A 288 20.14 -4.34 -15.35
CA SER A 288 20.45 -5.63 -14.71
C SER A 288 20.39 -5.47 -13.20
N TYR A 289 19.93 -6.48 -12.52
CA TYR A 289 19.74 -6.44 -11.06
C TYR A 289 20.12 -7.78 -10.42
N ARG A 290 20.08 -7.86 -9.08
CA ARG A 290 20.40 -9.07 -8.34
C ARG A 290 19.65 -10.31 -8.85
N ASP A 291 20.20 -11.48 -8.62
CA ASP A 291 19.61 -12.79 -8.94
C ASP A 291 19.23 -12.97 -10.43
N GLY A 292 19.99 -12.29 -11.32
CA GLY A 292 19.80 -12.38 -12.75
C GLY A 292 18.55 -11.69 -13.30
N LEU A 293 17.95 -10.79 -12.52
CA LEU A 293 16.86 -9.95 -13.02
C LEU A 293 17.38 -9.00 -14.11
N SER A 294 16.71 -8.98 -15.26
CA SER A 294 16.91 -7.98 -16.32
C SER A 294 15.62 -7.23 -16.57
N MET A 295 15.72 -5.92 -16.83
CA MET A 295 14.58 -5.02 -16.88
C MET A 295 14.63 -4.11 -18.09
N THR A 296 13.47 -3.76 -18.62
CA THR A 296 13.31 -2.71 -19.62
C THR A 296 12.28 -1.69 -19.13
N TRP A 297 12.49 -0.44 -19.49
CA TRP A 297 11.68 0.68 -19.01
C TRP A 297 11.10 1.47 -20.19
N ARG A 298 9.97 2.13 -19.96
CA ARG A 298 9.34 3.02 -20.93
C ARG A 298 8.79 4.25 -20.21
N ASN A 299 8.46 5.27 -20.97
CA ASN A 299 7.83 6.50 -20.47
C ASN A 299 8.56 7.13 -19.26
N GLY A 300 9.87 6.91 -19.19
CA GLY A 300 10.72 7.32 -18.09
C GLY A 300 10.88 6.22 -17.03
N ARG A 301 9.92 6.02 -16.14
CA ARG A 301 10.06 5.15 -14.96
C ARG A 301 9.05 4.00 -14.87
N GLU A 302 8.30 3.76 -15.94
CA GLU A 302 7.39 2.61 -16.02
C GLU A 302 8.17 1.35 -16.38
N LEU A 303 8.16 0.33 -15.52
CA LEU A 303 8.75 -0.97 -15.81
C LEU A 303 7.96 -1.63 -16.95
N ALA A 304 8.57 -1.73 -18.13
CA ALA A 304 7.92 -2.33 -19.29
C ALA A 304 7.96 -3.85 -19.23
N SER A 305 9.12 -4.40 -18.89
CA SER A 305 9.29 -5.84 -18.69
C SER A 305 10.37 -6.16 -17.67
N LEU A 306 10.27 -7.36 -17.12
CA LEU A 306 11.24 -7.96 -16.22
C LEU A 306 11.41 -9.43 -16.62
N THR A 307 12.65 -9.89 -16.71
CA THR A 307 12.96 -11.31 -16.99
C THR A 307 13.79 -11.89 -15.85
N LYS A 308 13.42 -13.08 -15.39
CA LYS A 308 14.13 -13.86 -14.39
C LYS A 308 14.09 -15.34 -14.76
N ASN A 309 15.22 -16.01 -14.79
CA ASN A 309 15.32 -17.44 -15.09
C ASN A 309 14.55 -17.85 -16.37
N GLY A 310 14.60 -17.02 -17.42
CA GLY A 310 13.92 -17.26 -18.68
C GLY A 310 12.41 -16.96 -18.68
N VAL A 311 11.81 -16.61 -17.54
CA VAL A 311 10.41 -16.18 -17.47
C VAL A 311 10.33 -14.67 -17.55
N THR A 312 9.56 -14.16 -18.53
CA THR A 312 9.34 -12.73 -18.72
C THR A 312 7.97 -12.32 -18.17
N ALA A 313 7.98 -11.27 -17.36
CA ALA A 313 6.81 -10.50 -16.99
C ALA A 313 6.78 -9.19 -17.78
N SER A 314 5.61 -8.77 -18.26
CA SER A 314 5.41 -7.48 -18.92
C SER A 314 4.24 -6.74 -18.29
N TYR A 315 4.29 -5.40 -18.33
CA TYR A 315 3.37 -4.54 -17.60
C TYR A 315 2.81 -3.43 -18.49
N LEU A 316 1.54 -3.09 -18.29
CA LEU A 316 0.88 -1.92 -18.87
C LEU A 316 0.35 -1.02 -17.77
N TYR A 317 0.35 0.28 -18.04
CA TYR A 317 -0.04 1.31 -17.07
C TYR A 317 -1.06 2.26 -17.70
N ASP A 318 -1.84 2.94 -16.86
CA ASP A 318 -2.67 4.06 -17.26
C ASP A 318 -1.89 5.38 -17.27
N GLU A 319 -2.59 6.49 -17.53
CA GLU A 319 -1.97 7.83 -17.59
C GLU A 319 -1.34 8.29 -16.27
N SER A 320 -1.82 7.76 -15.15
CA SER A 320 -1.32 8.09 -13.81
C SER A 320 -0.11 7.23 -13.43
N GLY A 321 0.32 6.32 -14.32
CA GLY A 321 1.39 5.36 -14.05
C GLY A 321 0.93 4.19 -13.19
N LEU A 322 -0.37 3.94 -13.08
CA LEU A 322 -0.91 2.83 -12.33
C LEU A 322 -1.06 1.60 -13.22
N ARG A 323 -0.60 0.46 -12.73
CA ARG A 323 -0.59 -0.79 -13.49
C ARG A 323 -2.00 -1.30 -13.79
N THR A 324 -2.32 -1.45 -15.08
CA THR A 324 -3.62 -1.93 -15.59
C THR A 324 -3.57 -3.38 -16.05
N LYS A 325 -2.39 -3.90 -16.39
CA LYS A 325 -2.19 -5.28 -16.86
C LYS A 325 -0.80 -5.79 -16.50
N LYS A 326 -0.73 -7.08 -16.17
CA LYS A 326 0.50 -7.84 -16.02
C LYS A 326 0.38 -9.14 -16.85
N THR A 327 1.45 -9.51 -17.55
CA THR A 327 1.52 -10.81 -18.25
C THR A 327 2.80 -11.51 -17.80
N VAL A 328 2.69 -12.71 -17.24
CA VAL A 328 3.82 -13.53 -16.76
C VAL A 328 3.76 -14.88 -17.46
N GLY A 329 4.79 -15.23 -18.23
CA GLY A 329 4.83 -16.50 -18.96
C GLY A 329 3.58 -16.74 -19.84
N GLY A 330 3.01 -15.67 -20.42
CA GLY A 330 1.79 -15.72 -21.23
C GLY A 330 0.47 -15.63 -20.43
N VAL A 331 0.52 -15.73 -19.10
CA VAL A 331 -0.68 -15.63 -18.24
C VAL A 331 -0.98 -14.15 -17.96
N VAL A 332 -2.18 -13.72 -18.31
CA VAL A 332 -2.60 -12.32 -18.20
C VAL A 332 -3.42 -12.07 -16.93
N THR A 333 -2.99 -11.10 -16.14
CA THR A 333 -3.76 -10.48 -15.04
C THR A 333 -4.20 -9.10 -15.45
N ASN A 334 -5.50 -8.82 -15.36
CA ASN A 334 -6.08 -7.49 -15.61
C ASN A 334 -6.48 -6.86 -14.29
N TYR A 335 -6.19 -5.56 -14.14
CA TYR A 335 -6.43 -4.79 -12.92
C TYR A 335 -7.52 -3.74 -13.13
N HIS A 336 -8.47 -3.67 -12.20
CA HIS A 336 -9.47 -2.61 -12.14
C HIS A 336 -9.03 -1.53 -11.14
N VAL A 337 -8.28 -0.56 -11.66
CA VAL A 337 -7.84 0.61 -10.88
C VAL A 337 -8.80 1.76 -11.16
N ILE A 338 -9.41 2.34 -10.14
CA ILE A 338 -10.32 3.50 -10.20
C ILE A 338 -9.84 4.52 -9.18
N ASP A 339 -9.66 5.76 -9.57
CA ASP A 339 -9.18 6.86 -8.70
C ASP A 339 -7.96 6.47 -7.86
N GLY A 340 -6.94 5.93 -8.51
CA GLY A 340 -5.69 5.55 -7.84
C GLY A 340 -5.75 4.28 -6.99
N ARG A 341 -6.88 3.58 -6.93
CA ARG A 341 -7.06 2.41 -6.08
C ARG A 341 -7.38 1.16 -6.87
N LEU A 342 -6.71 0.05 -6.54
CA LEU A 342 -7.02 -1.27 -7.09
C LEU A 342 -8.24 -1.87 -6.38
N TYR A 343 -9.36 -1.97 -7.10
CA TYR A 343 -10.62 -2.53 -6.59
C TYR A 343 -10.82 -4.00 -6.94
N GLY A 344 -10.11 -4.51 -7.93
CA GLY A 344 -10.20 -5.93 -8.28
C GLY A 344 -9.25 -6.31 -9.39
N GLU A 345 -9.07 -7.60 -9.56
CA GLU A 345 -8.27 -8.19 -10.62
C GLU A 345 -8.80 -9.54 -11.03
N TYR A 346 -8.44 -9.97 -12.24
CA TYR A 346 -8.73 -11.33 -12.68
C TYR A 346 -7.61 -11.90 -13.55
N THR A 347 -7.40 -13.21 -13.38
CA THR A 347 -6.41 -14.02 -14.11
C THR A 347 -7.05 -15.34 -14.46
N GLY A 348 -7.42 -15.55 -15.73
CA GLY A 348 -8.20 -16.73 -16.13
C GLY A 348 -9.52 -16.83 -15.35
N SER A 349 -9.69 -17.88 -14.55
CA SER A 349 -10.87 -18.10 -13.68
C SER A 349 -10.73 -17.49 -12.28
N HIS A 350 -9.55 -17.00 -11.91
CA HIS A 350 -9.31 -16.37 -10.61
C HIS A 350 -9.82 -14.93 -10.63
N ARG A 351 -10.77 -14.61 -9.77
CA ARG A 351 -11.42 -13.31 -9.68
C ARG A 351 -11.32 -12.80 -8.26
N LEU A 352 -10.68 -11.65 -8.08
CA LEU A 352 -10.52 -10.97 -6.80
C LEU A 352 -11.24 -9.62 -6.85
N LEU A 353 -12.05 -9.32 -5.86
CA LEU A 353 -12.69 -8.03 -5.64
C LEU A 353 -12.38 -7.58 -4.22
N TYR A 354 -11.80 -6.40 -4.08
CA TYR A 354 -11.29 -5.86 -2.81
C TYR A 354 -12.29 -4.88 -2.19
N MET A 355 -12.53 -5.03 -0.90
CA MET A 355 -13.42 -4.16 -0.14
C MET A 355 -12.64 -3.28 0.83
N PHE A 356 -13.10 -2.05 0.93
CA PHE A 356 -12.46 -1.01 1.74
C PHE A 356 -13.44 -0.49 2.78
N ASP A 357 -12.92 -0.16 3.95
CA ASP A 357 -13.70 0.54 4.98
C ASP A 357 -13.68 2.06 4.76
N GLU A 358 -14.26 2.79 5.70
CA GLU A 358 -14.34 4.24 5.69
C GLU A 358 -12.97 4.93 5.69
N ALA A 359 -11.97 4.29 6.30
CA ALA A 359 -10.59 4.77 6.31
C ALA A 359 -9.80 4.36 5.07
N GLY A 360 -10.46 3.69 4.10
CA GLY A 360 -9.81 3.15 2.91
C GLY A 360 -8.87 1.98 3.16
N THR A 361 -8.94 1.36 4.32
CA THR A 361 -8.21 0.14 4.60
C THR A 361 -8.86 -1.02 3.86
N ARG A 362 -8.07 -1.78 3.10
CA ARG A 362 -8.51 -3.02 2.47
C ARG A 362 -8.66 -4.09 3.57
N TYR A 363 -9.88 -4.32 4.02
CA TYR A 363 -10.12 -5.22 5.16
C TYR A 363 -10.63 -6.61 4.76
N SER A 364 -11.18 -6.77 3.56
CA SER A 364 -11.69 -8.03 3.05
C SER A 364 -11.62 -8.09 1.53
N PHE A 365 -11.80 -9.28 0.99
CA PHE A 365 -11.92 -9.49 -0.45
C PHE A 365 -12.83 -10.65 -0.77
N LEU A 366 -13.43 -10.62 -1.95
CA LEU A 366 -14.08 -11.78 -2.56
C LEU A 366 -13.07 -12.50 -3.46
N TYR A 367 -12.97 -13.80 -3.32
CA TYR A 367 -12.27 -14.67 -4.27
C TYR A 367 -13.25 -15.69 -4.82
N ASN A 368 -13.53 -15.59 -6.12
CA ASN A 368 -14.52 -16.43 -6.80
C ASN A 368 -15.89 -16.48 -6.08
N GLY A 369 -16.33 -15.35 -5.49
CA GLY A 369 -17.60 -15.21 -4.77
C GLY A 369 -17.56 -15.55 -3.28
N SER A 370 -16.51 -16.17 -2.77
CA SER A 370 -16.32 -16.42 -1.34
C SER A 370 -15.62 -15.24 -0.65
N THR A 371 -16.07 -14.89 0.56
CA THR A 371 -15.51 -13.77 1.35
C THR A 371 -14.34 -14.24 2.21
N TYR A 372 -13.27 -13.43 2.20
CA TYR A 372 -12.09 -13.59 3.03
C TYR A 372 -11.76 -12.27 3.72
N TYR A 373 -11.18 -12.34 4.92
CA TYR A 373 -10.78 -11.17 5.70
C TYR A 373 -9.28 -11.15 5.94
N TYR A 374 -8.71 -9.96 5.88
CA TYR A 374 -7.33 -9.73 6.25
C TYR A 374 -7.17 -9.61 7.76
N VAL A 375 -6.08 -10.17 8.27
CA VAL A 375 -5.60 -9.95 9.63
C VAL A 375 -4.32 -9.15 9.55
N PHE A 376 -4.27 -8.03 10.28
CA PHE A 376 -3.14 -7.11 10.25
C PHE A 376 -2.43 -7.06 11.61
N ASN A 377 -1.13 -6.77 11.58
CA ASN A 377 -0.43 -6.28 12.77
C ASN A 377 -0.66 -4.77 12.95
N GLY A 378 -0.10 -4.17 14.02
CA GLY A 378 -0.22 -2.73 14.30
C GLY A 378 0.44 -1.84 13.25
N GLN A 379 1.34 -2.38 12.46
CA GLN A 379 2.09 -1.68 11.42
C GLN A 379 1.40 -1.76 10.04
N GLY A 380 0.31 -2.53 9.91
CA GLY A 380 -0.47 -2.71 8.69
C GLY A 380 0.04 -3.80 7.76
N ASP A 381 0.92 -4.69 8.23
CA ASP A 381 1.31 -5.87 7.48
C ASP A 381 0.16 -6.88 7.50
N VAL A 382 -0.09 -7.53 6.37
CA VAL A 382 -0.98 -8.68 6.30
C VAL A 382 -0.28 -9.86 6.96
N ILE A 383 -0.70 -10.24 8.16
CA ILE A 383 -0.14 -11.38 8.92
C ILE A 383 -0.99 -12.64 8.81
N GLY A 384 -2.20 -12.52 8.25
CA GLY A 384 -3.07 -13.66 8.04
C GLY A 384 -4.28 -13.37 7.16
N ILE A 385 -4.94 -14.45 6.76
CA ILE A 385 -6.22 -14.43 6.05
C ILE A 385 -7.15 -15.42 6.74
N THR A 386 -8.40 -15.00 6.99
CA THR A 386 -9.46 -15.89 7.46
C THR A 386 -10.51 -16.11 6.38
N ASP A 387 -11.28 -17.20 6.50
CA ASP A 387 -12.52 -17.37 5.76
C ASP A 387 -13.64 -16.45 6.29
N GLY A 388 -14.83 -16.55 5.70
CA GLY A 388 -16.03 -15.82 6.11
C GLY A 388 -16.54 -16.17 7.52
N TYR A 389 -16.02 -17.24 8.14
CA TYR A 389 -16.38 -17.69 9.49
C TYR A 389 -15.31 -17.31 10.54
N GLY A 390 -14.19 -16.71 10.10
CA GLY A 390 -13.08 -16.32 10.97
C GLY A 390 -12.11 -17.45 11.28
N ASN A 391 -12.12 -18.56 10.53
CA ASN A 391 -11.09 -19.58 10.62
C ASN A 391 -9.84 -19.10 9.89
N MET A 392 -8.67 -19.22 10.54
CA MET A 392 -7.40 -18.85 9.95
C MET A 392 -7.04 -19.83 8.82
N LEU A 393 -6.87 -19.30 7.60
CA LEU A 393 -6.51 -20.10 6.42
C LEU A 393 -5.07 -19.88 5.97
N ALA A 394 -4.51 -18.68 6.25
CA ALA A 394 -3.15 -18.34 5.86
C ALA A 394 -2.47 -17.51 6.93
N ARG A 395 -1.16 -17.68 7.07
CA ARG A 395 -0.29 -16.87 7.93
C ARG A 395 0.95 -16.45 7.16
N TYR A 396 1.43 -15.23 7.47
CA TYR A 396 2.63 -14.65 6.87
C TYR A 396 3.53 -14.09 7.96
N THR A 397 4.84 -14.28 7.77
CA THR A 397 5.86 -13.59 8.57
C THR A 397 6.85 -12.89 7.65
N TYR A 398 7.46 -11.84 8.15
CA TYR A 398 8.38 -10.99 7.40
C TYR A 398 9.61 -10.69 8.24
N ASP A 399 10.73 -10.39 7.56
CA ASP A 399 11.85 -9.75 8.23
C ASP A 399 11.59 -8.25 8.46
N ALA A 400 12.56 -7.56 9.07
CA ALA A 400 12.46 -6.14 9.38
C ALA A 400 12.21 -5.24 8.14
N TRP A 401 12.60 -5.68 6.95
CA TRP A 401 12.45 -4.96 5.69
C TRP A 401 11.27 -5.44 4.84
N GLY A 402 10.47 -6.37 5.36
CA GLY A 402 9.28 -6.85 4.68
C GLY A 402 9.49 -8.03 3.73
N LYS A 403 10.68 -8.64 3.71
CA LYS A 403 10.89 -9.86 2.93
C LYS A 403 10.05 -10.98 3.54
N PRO A 404 9.21 -11.68 2.76
CA PRO A 404 8.45 -12.82 3.26
C PRO A 404 9.39 -13.93 3.75
N LEU A 405 9.20 -14.38 4.98
CA LEU A 405 9.96 -15.46 5.61
C LEU A 405 9.21 -16.79 5.55
N THR A 406 7.93 -16.77 5.96
CA THR A 406 7.07 -17.95 5.91
C THR A 406 5.72 -17.62 5.31
N ILE A 407 5.17 -18.56 4.55
CA ILE A 407 3.81 -18.54 4.04
C ILE A 407 3.21 -19.88 4.39
N THR A 408 2.32 -19.92 5.41
CA THR A 408 1.76 -21.17 5.91
C THR A 408 0.24 -21.16 5.83
N ASP A 409 -0.35 -22.36 5.90
CA ASP A 409 -1.79 -22.49 6.17
C ASP A 409 -2.12 -22.15 7.63
N GLY A 410 -3.40 -22.24 8.01
CA GLY A 410 -3.85 -21.96 9.38
C GLY A 410 -3.29 -22.93 10.43
N ALA A 411 -2.88 -24.12 10.03
CA ALA A 411 -2.27 -25.14 10.89
C ALA A 411 -0.74 -24.99 11.00
N GLY A 412 -0.12 -24.12 10.21
CA GLY A 412 1.33 -23.86 10.21
C GLY A 412 2.11 -24.67 9.18
N ASN A 413 1.46 -25.40 8.27
CA ASN A 413 2.16 -26.11 7.20
C ASN A 413 2.60 -25.12 6.12
N ASP A 414 3.80 -25.31 5.58
CA ASP A 414 4.31 -24.48 4.47
C ASP A 414 3.46 -24.69 3.20
N VAL A 415 2.92 -23.61 2.67
CA VAL A 415 2.14 -23.57 1.43
C VAL A 415 2.74 -22.62 0.39
N SER A 416 3.98 -22.17 0.59
CA SER A 416 4.66 -21.20 -0.28
C SER A 416 4.74 -21.67 -1.74
N GLY A 417 4.87 -22.98 -1.97
CA GLY A 417 4.89 -23.61 -3.30
C GLY A 417 3.51 -23.88 -3.93
N ASN A 418 2.41 -23.69 -3.19
CA ASN A 418 1.06 -23.99 -3.69
C ASN A 418 0.38 -22.72 -4.24
N ALA A 419 0.53 -22.45 -5.54
CA ALA A 419 -0.02 -21.27 -6.20
C ALA A 419 -1.55 -21.15 -6.09
N GLY A 420 -2.29 -22.26 -5.93
CA GLY A 420 -3.75 -22.26 -5.75
C GLY A 420 -4.23 -22.02 -4.33
N HIS A 421 -3.33 -22.04 -3.34
CA HIS A 421 -3.69 -21.74 -1.96
C HIS A 421 -4.01 -20.26 -1.77
N ILE A 422 -5.02 -19.93 -0.94
CA ILE A 422 -5.46 -18.55 -0.72
C ILE A 422 -4.31 -17.62 -0.26
N ALA A 423 -3.33 -18.18 0.43
CA ALA A 423 -2.12 -17.49 0.82
C ALA A 423 -1.31 -16.94 -0.37
N ASN A 424 -1.32 -17.62 -1.51
CA ASN A 424 -0.58 -17.23 -2.72
C ASN A 424 -1.48 -16.56 -3.75
N VAL A 425 -2.78 -16.86 -3.74
CA VAL A 425 -3.79 -16.15 -4.53
C VAL A 425 -3.87 -14.68 -4.10
N ASN A 426 -3.83 -14.39 -2.78
CA ASN A 426 -3.77 -13.02 -2.28
C ASN A 426 -2.39 -12.39 -2.57
N PRO A 427 -2.33 -11.25 -3.30
CA PRO A 427 -1.06 -10.59 -3.60
C PRO A 427 -0.58 -9.64 -2.49
N PHE A 428 -1.46 -9.20 -1.57
CA PHE A 428 -1.12 -8.20 -0.56
C PHE A 428 -0.39 -8.80 0.63
N ARG A 429 0.74 -8.18 1.02
CA ARG A 429 1.68 -8.67 2.04
C ARG A 429 2.07 -7.55 3.02
N TYR A 430 3.38 -7.35 3.19
CA TYR A 430 4.02 -6.32 4.01
C TYR A 430 3.43 -4.94 3.72
N ARG A 431 3.03 -4.20 4.73
CA ARG A 431 2.38 -2.87 4.65
C ARG A 431 1.11 -2.84 3.76
N GLY A 432 0.57 -4.00 3.41
CA GLY A 432 -0.52 -4.11 2.45
C GLY A 432 -0.11 -3.77 1.01
N TYR A 433 1.18 -3.84 0.67
CA TYR A 433 1.68 -3.67 -0.69
C TYR A 433 1.41 -4.89 -1.55
N TYR A 434 1.36 -4.65 -2.85
CA TYR A 434 1.19 -5.71 -3.84
C TYR A 434 2.52 -6.42 -4.09
N TYR A 435 2.60 -7.70 -3.76
CA TYR A 435 3.79 -8.52 -3.94
C TYR A 435 3.76 -9.24 -5.29
N ASP A 436 4.77 -8.99 -6.13
CA ASP A 436 4.98 -9.68 -7.39
C ASP A 436 5.89 -10.90 -7.15
N ALA A 437 5.28 -12.08 -7.01
CA ALA A 437 5.98 -13.31 -6.64
C ALA A 437 7.04 -13.73 -7.65
N GLU A 438 6.84 -13.42 -8.94
CA GLU A 438 7.78 -13.71 -10.03
C GLU A 438 9.09 -12.94 -9.90
N SER A 439 9.07 -11.75 -9.30
CA SER A 439 10.25 -10.90 -9.11
C SER A 439 10.78 -10.91 -7.67
N GLY A 440 9.89 -11.08 -6.70
CA GLY A 440 10.16 -10.87 -5.29
C GLY A 440 10.14 -9.40 -4.88
N LEU A 441 9.57 -8.53 -5.72
CA LEU A 441 9.44 -7.09 -5.48
C LEU A 441 8.04 -6.73 -5.02
N TYR A 442 7.92 -5.62 -4.31
CA TYR A 442 6.64 -4.97 -4.03
C TYR A 442 6.37 -3.85 -5.02
N TYR A 443 5.18 -3.82 -5.59
CA TYR A 443 4.70 -2.73 -6.42
C TYR A 443 3.97 -1.71 -5.55
N LEU A 444 4.56 -0.50 -5.42
CA LEU A 444 4.05 0.63 -4.66
C LEU A 444 3.50 1.73 -5.57
N GLN A 445 2.82 1.37 -6.66
CA GLN A 445 2.25 2.27 -7.67
C GLN A 445 3.31 3.03 -8.47
N SER A 446 4.01 4.01 -7.89
CA SER A 446 5.01 4.81 -8.61
C SER A 446 6.38 4.15 -8.71
N ARG A 447 6.72 3.25 -7.80
CA ARG A 447 8.02 2.57 -7.73
C ARG A 447 7.89 1.09 -7.35
N TYR A 448 8.97 0.35 -7.58
CA TYR A 448 9.12 -1.01 -7.06
C TYR A 448 10.09 -1.01 -5.88
N TYR A 449 9.67 -1.62 -4.78
CA TYR A 449 10.47 -1.80 -3.58
C TYR A 449 11.03 -3.23 -3.51
N ASP A 450 12.33 -3.34 -3.27
CA ASP A 450 12.99 -4.61 -3.05
C ASP A 450 13.25 -4.85 -1.56
N PRO A 451 12.48 -5.74 -0.91
CA PRO A 451 12.67 -6.02 0.51
C PRO A 451 13.98 -6.75 0.84
N GLN A 452 14.63 -7.36 -0.16
CA GLN A 452 15.92 -8.04 0.05
C GLN A 452 17.09 -7.05 0.13
N THR A 453 17.02 -5.95 -0.63
CA THR A 453 18.02 -4.89 -0.56
C THR A 453 17.63 -3.75 0.38
N GLY A 454 16.36 -3.71 0.84
CA GLY A 454 15.82 -2.66 1.70
C GLY A 454 15.66 -1.31 0.99
N ARG A 455 15.56 -1.30 -0.35
CA ARG A 455 15.59 -0.07 -1.16
C ARG A 455 14.55 -0.10 -2.27
N PHE A 456 14.17 1.08 -2.75
CA PHE A 456 13.54 1.20 -4.06
C PHE A 456 14.56 0.85 -5.15
N ILE A 457 14.11 0.14 -6.18
CA ILE A 457 15.01 -0.27 -7.28
C ILE A 457 15.34 0.86 -8.25
N ASN A 458 14.46 1.88 -8.33
CA ASN A 458 14.60 3.06 -9.19
C ASN A 458 14.44 4.34 -8.39
N ALA A 459 15.01 5.42 -8.92
CA ALA A 459 15.03 6.72 -8.28
C ALA A 459 13.63 7.33 -8.13
N ASP A 460 13.40 8.13 -7.09
CA ASP A 460 12.18 8.92 -6.95
C ASP A 460 12.05 9.93 -8.10
N GLY A 461 10.81 10.18 -8.52
CA GLY A 461 10.47 11.27 -9.43
C GLY A 461 10.43 12.64 -8.75
N VAL A 462 10.36 12.66 -7.43
CA VAL A 462 10.33 13.87 -6.58
C VAL A 462 11.67 13.97 -5.85
N GLY A 463 12.35 15.12 -5.98
CA GLY A 463 13.60 15.38 -5.26
C GLY A 463 13.37 15.55 -3.75
N GLY A 464 14.44 15.37 -2.95
CA GLY A 464 14.39 15.56 -1.51
C GLY A 464 14.01 16.99 -1.10
N LYS A 465 13.52 17.13 0.13
CA LYS A 465 13.11 18.42 0.69
C LYS A 465 14.31 19.13 1.32
N VAL A 466 14.43 20.45 1.08
CA VAL A 466 15.48 21.26 1.69
C VAL A 466 15.31 21.28 3.21
N GLY A 467 16.39 20.90 3.92
CA GLY A 467 16.41 20.84 5.38
C GLY A 467 16.11 19.44 5.97
N GLU A 468 15.69 18.46 5.17
CA GLU A 468 15.45 17.09 5.58
C GLU A 468 16.51 16.16 4.96
N LEU A 469 17.59 15.86 5.69
CA LEU A 469 18.74 15.07 5.19
C LEU A 469 18.31 13.70 4.64
N GLY A 470 17.45 12.98 5.33
CA GLY A 470 16.99 11.65 4.94
C GLY A 470 16.22 11.61 3.61
N SER A 471 15.56 12.71 3.26
CA SER A 471 14.77 12.82 2.02
C SER A 471 15.61 12.94 0.75
N HIS A 472 16.90 13.22 0.87
CA HIS A 472 17.80 13.39 -0.28
C HIS A 472 18.27 12.07 -0.89
N ASN A 473 18.22 10.96 -0.15
CA ASN A 473 18.45 9.64 -0.73
C ASN A 473 17.18 9.12 -1.41
N ILE A 474 17.07 9.39 -2.70
CA ILE A 474 15.87 9.10 -3.51
C ILE A 474 15.64 7.62 -3.81
N PHE A 475 16.50 6.73 -3.31
CA PHE A 475 16.34 5.27 -3.35
C PHE A 475 16.02 4.68 -1.97
N ALA A 476 16.21 5.44 -0.88
CA ALA A 476 15.96 4.93 0.46
C ALA A 476 14.48 4.67 0.69
N TYR A 477 14.16 3.51 1.27
CA TYR A 477 12.82 3.19 1.71
C TYR A 477 12.63 3.71 3.15
N CYS A 478 11.62 4.58 3.34
CA CYS A 478 11.22 5.08 4.67
C CYS A 478 12.38 5.70 5.48
N GLU A 479 13.35 6.35 4.82
CA GLU A 479 14.57 6.89 5.44
C GLU A 479 15.27 5.87 6.35
N ASN A 480 15.35 4.62 5.91
CA ASN A 480 15.94 3.49 6.64
C ASN A 480 15.26 3.14 7.98
N ASN A 481 14.01 3.54 8.18
CA ASN A 481 13.18 3.13 9.31
C ASN A 481 11.94 2.33 8.87
N PRO A 482 12.12 1.10 8.36
CA PRO A 482 11.03 0.30 7.80
C PRO A 482 10.07 -0.24 8.88
N ILE A 483 10.45 -0.18 10.16
CA ILE A 483 9.67 -0.69 11.28
C ILE A 483 8.57 0.30 11.67
N HIS A 484 8.91 1.58 11.76
CA HIS A 484 8.00 2.62 12.20
C HIS A 484 7.26 3.31 11.05
N ARG A 485 7.87 3.35 9.85
CA ARG A 485 7.39 4.11 8.68
C ARG A 485 6.88 3.20 7.56
N PHE A 486 6.08 3.77 6.67
CA PHE A 486 5.63 3.12 5.43
C PHE A 486 5.44 4.16 4.32
N ASP A 487 5.57 3.74 3.06
CA ASP A 487 5.33 4.58 1.89
C ASP A 487 4.16 3.99 1.06
N PRO A 488 2.95 4.55 1.13
CA PRO A 488 1.76 3.91 0.54
C PRO A 488 1.74 3.87 -0.99
N ILE A 489 2.43 4.81 -1.64
CA ILE A 489 2.39 5.00 -3.10
C ILE A 489 3.77 5.06 -3.77
N GLY A 490 4.84 4.91 -3.00
CA GLY A 490 6.20 4.96 -3.50
C GLY A 490 6.73 6.38 -3.77
N GLN A 491 6.24 7.39 -3.05
CA GLN A 491 6.67 8.80 -3.21
C GLN A 491 6.92 9.51 -1.88
N ALA A 492 6.25 9.10 -0.80
CA ALA A 492 6.38 9.73 0.50
C ALA A 492 6.10 8.73 1.62
N TRP A 493 6.87 8.79 2.69
CA TRP A 493 6.67 7.95 3.86
C TRP A 493 5.77 8.62 4.92
N TYR A 494 5.13 7.78 5.72
CA TYR A 494 4.28 8.14 6.86
C TYR A 494 4.54 7.19 8.03
N ASP A 495 4.23 7.61 9.25
CA ASP A 495 4.33 6.73 10.42
C ASP A 495 3.28 5.62 10.36
N ALA A 496 3.75 4.37 10.44
CA ALA A 496 2.90 3.19 10.26
C ALA A 496 1.80 3.07 11.33
N ILE A 497 2.07 3.55 12.53
CA ILE A 497 1.17 3.44 13.69
C ILE A 497 0.05 4.49 13.66
N CYS A 498 0.23 5.61 12.97
CA CYS A 498 -0.80 6.63 12.78
C CYS A 498 -1.95 6.19 11.84
N ARG A 499 -1.89 5.02 11.21
CA ARG A 499 -2.97 4.47 10.35
C ARG A 499 -4.34 4.35 11.04
N GLY A 500 -4.40 4.36 12.36
CA GLY A 500 -5.66 4.24 13.11
C GLY A 500 -6.52 5.50 13.14
N ILE A 501 -6.02 6.67 12.73
CA ILE A 501 -6.62 7.96 13.07
C ILE A 501 -6.73 8.90 11.86
N SER A 502 -7.09 8.71 10.75
CA SER A 502 -7.51 9.75 9.79
C SER A 502 -6.74 9.98 8.49
N THR A 503 -5.52 9.51 8.32
CA THR A 503 -4.67 9.93 7.19
C THR A 503 -5.10 9.34 5.83
N VAL A 504 -6.00 8.36 5.82
CA VAL A 504 -6.45 7.70 4.58
C VAL A 504 -7.70 8.34 4.00
N LEU A 505 -8.47 9.09 4.78
CA LEU A 505 -9.67 9.79 4.30
C LEU A 505 -9.35 10.82 3.19
N ASP A 506 -8.20 11.45 3.25
CA ASP A 506 -7.80 12.47 2.28
C ASP A 506 -7.27 11.90 0.96
N MET A 507 -6.85 10.63 0.90
CA MET A 507 -6.43 9.96 -0.34
C MET A 507 -7.62 9.40 -1.17
N ILE A 508 -8.81 9.35 -0.59
CA ILE A 508 -9.97 8.68 -1.18
C ILE A 508 -10.89 9.65 -1.94
N PHE A 509 -10.81 10.95 -1.68
CA PHE A 509 -11.77 11.92 -2.19
C PHE A 509 -11.13 12.97 -3.10
N PRO A 510 -11.71 13.21 -4.31
CA PRO A 510 -11.31 14.33 -5.16
C PRO A 510 -11.60 15.65 -4.44
N GLY A 511 -10.58 16.37 -4.09
CA GLY A 511 -10.61 17.60 -3.26
C GLY A 511 -9.52 17.60 -2.20
N SER A 512 -8.97 16.45 -1.87
CA SER A 512 -7.90 16.26 -0.89
C SER A 512 -6.52 16.73 -1.36
N LYS A 513 -6.33 16.97 -2.68
CA LYS A 513 -5.04 17.44 -3.21
C LYS A 513 -4.55 18.71 -2.51
N ALA A 514 -5.44 19.65 -2.25
CA ALA A 514 -5.10 20.90 -1.52
C ALA A 514 -4.81 20.65 -0.02
N ARG A 515 -5.37 19.59 0.59
CA ARG A 515 -5.06 19.20 1.97
C ARG A 515 -3.77 18.38 2.02
N ALA A 516 -3.54 17.46 1.07
CA ALA A 516 -2.30 16.71 0.95
C ALA A 516 -1.09 17.64 0.69
N GLU A 517 -1.25 18.67 -0.16
CA GLU A 517 -0.25 19.71 -0.37
C GLU A 517 0.01 20.56 0.89
N LYS A 518 -1.01 20.77 1.72
CA LYS A 518 -0.87 21.48 3.00
C LYS A 518 -0.19 20.61 4.07
N MET A 519 -0.42 19.28 4.06
CA MET A 519 0.28 18.32 4.93
C MET A 519 1.73 18.07 4.47
N MET A 520 1.99 18.07 3.16
CA MET A 520 3.36 17.97 2.61
C MET A 520 4.22 19.21 2.91
N ASN A 521 3.61 20.32 3.27
CA ASN A 521 4.30 21.58 3.63
C ASN A 521 4.35 21.86 5.13
N SER A 522 3.95 20.90 5.99
CA SER A 522 4.06 21.03 7.45
C SER A 522 5.47 20.65 7.94
N PRO A 523 6.14 21.51 8.72
CA PRO A 523 7.56 21.34 9.08
C PRO A 523 7.82 20.43 10.28
N SER A 524 6.85 19.64 10.78
CA SER A 524 7.06 18.83 11.99
C SER A 524 6.35 17.48 11.97
N PRO A 525 7.03 16.37 12.30
CA PRO A 525 6.41 15.07 12.57
C PRO A 525 5.45 15.06 13.77
N TYR A 526 5.47 16.11 14.60
CA TYR A 526 4.63 16.25 15.81
C TYR A 526 3.25 16.85 15.52
N ASP A 527 2.96 17.29 14.30
CA ASP A 527 1.69 17.94 13.94
C ASP A 527 0.51 16.94 13.77
N CYS A 528 0.73 15.63 13.86
CA CYS A 528 -0.37 14.66 13.99
C CYS A 528 -1.21 14.85 15.26
N VAL A 529 -0.74 15.63 16.23
CA VAL A 529 -1.41 15.85 17.53
C VAL A 529 -2.38 17.04 17.49
N ASN A 530 -2.24 17.98 16.57
CA ASN A 530 -2.94 19.27 16.61
C ASN A 530 -4.14 19.43 15.66
N TYR A 531 -4.57 18.39 14.97
CA TYR A 531 -5.72 18.45 14.05
C TYR A 531 -6.97 17.71 14.52
N ILE A 532 -7.10 17.45 15.84
CA ILE A 532 -8.31 16.91 16.47
C ILE A 532 -8.96 18.00 17.36
N THR A 533 -9.12 19.20 16.88
CA THR A 533 -10.05 20.20 17.45
C THR A 533 -11.02 20.66 16.39
#